data_7290196f6c4ebd7053c730dbf4a3e9e4
#
_entry.id   7290196f6c4ebd7053c730dbf4a3e9e4
#
_cell.length_a   1.000
_cell.length_b   1.000
_cell.length_c   1.000
_cell.angle_alpha   90.00
_cell.angle_beta   90.00
_cell.angle_gamma   90.00
#
_symmetry.space_group_name_H-M   'P 1'
#
loop_
_entity.id
_entity.type
_entity.pdbx_description
1 polymer ?
#
loop_
_entity_poly.entity_id
_entity_poly.type
_entity_poly.pdbx_seq_one_letter_code
_entity_poly.pdbx_strand_id
1 'polypeptide(L)'
;ARKGLEMLGFWVSLGAFIGLHILISRTAIKPWLAARFGMKTYLVLYSVLSILLLAWLVKAAQAAPRTDLWPWNHALYWFPTVLMPLAFVLLVSGFIVSNPLSIAPKDAPFDHEKPALTVALTRHPILWGFTLWSFSHLIVNGEFPLALMFLIFFLFSLAGIFFIDRKRRKDLGNAKWEVLTKNAPAFLFCSRALWTRQFRLTKQDVVGMIGGLLLYTAFRHLHLWLFGIDPALHM
;
A
#
# COMPACT_ATOMS: atom_id res chain seq x y z
N ALA A 1 34.03 6.45 -10.52
CA ALA A 1 33.92 5.24 -9.66
C ALA A 1 32.77 5.38 -8.64
N ARG A 2 32.70 6.44 -7.80
CA ARG A 2 31.71 6.60 -6.73
C ARG A 2 30.26 6.62 -7.24
N LYS A 3 29.94 7.45 -8.24
CA LYS A 3 28.58 7.52 -8.85
C LYS A 3 28.09 6.18 -9.40
N GLY A 4 29.01 5.36 -9.95
CA GLY A 4 28.66 4.02 -10.44
C GLY A 4 28.30 3.06 -9.30
N LEU A 5 29.01 3.12 -8.16
CA LEU A 5 28.71 2.32 -6.99
C LEU A 5 27.38 2.70 -6.33
N GLU A 6 27.06 4.00 -6.26
CA GLU A 6 25.78 4.49 -5.74
C GLU A 6 24.60 4.03 -6.62
N MET A 7 24.74 4.09 -7.94
CA MET A 7 23.71 3.57 -8.87
C MET A 7 23.59 2.05 -8.77
N LEU A 8 24.69 1.32 -8.65
CA LEU A 8 24.66 -0.14 -8.43
C LEU A 8 23.92 -0.47 -7.13
N GLY A 9 24.19 0.27 -6.05
CA GLY A 9 23.50 0.13 -4.76
C GLY A 9 21.98 0.28 -4.90
N PHE A 10 21.52 1.24 -5.70
CA PHE A 10 20.09 1.41 -6.02
C PHE A 10 19.50 0.18 -6.74
N TRP A 11 20.15 -0.32 -7.80
CA TRP A 11 19.67 -1.47 -8.54
C TRP A 11 19.66 -2.75 -7.70
N VAL A 12 20.69 -2.97 -6.88
CA VAL A 12 20.76 -4.14 -5.99
C VAL A 12 19.65 -4.08 -4.93
N SER A 13 19.44 -2.93 -4.29
CA SER A 13 18.40 -2.79 -3.27
C SER A 13 16.99 -2.93 -3.86
N LEU A 14 16.74 -2.38 -5.05
CA LEU A 14 15.48 -2.52 -5.78
C LEU A 14 15.23 -3.99 -6.16
N GLY A 15 16.24 -4.65 -6.73
CA GLY A 15 16.17 -6.07 -7.06
C GLY A 15 15.94 -6.96 -5.84
N ALA A 16 16.59 -6.67 -4.71
CA ALA A 16 16.41 -7.40 -3.46
C ALA A 16 14.98 -7.21 -2.91
N PHE A 17 14.46 -5.98 -2.91
CA PHE A 17 13.10 -5.70 -2.44
C PHE A 17 12.05 -6.41 -3.27
N ILE A 18 12.08 -6.27 -4.60
CA ILE A 18 11.11 -6.90 -5.51
C ILE A 18 11.29 -8.42 -5.51
N GLY A 19 12.54 -8.88 -5.60
CA GLY A 19 12.87 -10.30 -5.65
C GLY A 19 12.36 -11.05 -4.42
N LEU A 20 12.55 -10.50 -3.21
CA LEU A 20 12.02 -11.09 -1.99
C LEU A 20 10.49 -11.19 -2.01
N HIS A 21 9.80 -10.12 -2.43
CA HIS A 21 8.33 -10.10 -2.50
C HIS A 21 7.78 -11.13 -3.50
N ILE A 22 8.41 -11.25 -4.67
CA ILE A 22 8.03 -12.24 -5.68
C ILE A 22 8.35 -13.65 -5.20
N LEU A 23 9.56 -13.88 -4.68
CA LEU A 23 10.02 -15.20 -4.23
C LEU A 23 9.07 -15.75 -3.15
N ILE A 24 8.79 -14.96 -2.12
CA ILE A 24 7.93 -15.40 -1.02
C ILE A 24 6.48 -15.62 -1.49
N SER A 25 5.96 -14.75 -2.37
CA SER A 25 4.57 -14.85 -2.84
C SER A 25 4.33 -15.99 -3.82
N ARG A 26 5.37 -16.43 -4.55
CA ARG A 26 5.27 -17.42 -5.65
C ARG A 26 5.81 -18.81 -5.32
N THR A 27 6.46 -18.99 -4.17
CA THR A 27 7.12 -20.26 -3.81
C THR A 27 6.49 -20.89 -2.58
N ALA A 28 6.90 -22.14 -2.31
CA ALA A 28 6.54 -22.89 -1.10
C ALA A 28 7.22 -22.35 0.19
N ILE A 29 8.02 -21.30 0.10
CA ILE A 29 8.74 -20.72 1.26
C ILE A 29 7.76 -20.23 2.32
N LYS A 30 6.70 -19.51 1.93
CA LYS A 30 5.68 -19.03 2.87
C LYS A 30 5.02 -20.17 3.66
N PRO A 31 4.41 -21.19 3.04
CA PRO A 31 3.79 -22.27 3.79
C PRO A 31 4.82 -23.07 4.61
N TRP A 32 6.04 -23.26 4.11
CA TRP A 32 7.10 -23.93 4.84
C TRP A 32 7.52 -23.17 6.11
N LEU A 33 7.78 -21.85 6.00
CA LEU A 33 8.12 -21.02 7.15
C LEU A 33 6.96 -20.92 8.15
N ALA A 34 5.72 -20.78 7.66
CA ALA A 34 4.55 -20.74 8.51
C ALA A 34 4.29 -22.04 9.26
N ALA A 35 4.56 -23.19 8.64
CA ALA A 35 4.49 -24.51 9.27
C ALA A 35 5.58 -24.69 10.35
N ARG A 36 6.79 -24.16 10.11
CA ARG A 36 7.94 -24.32 11.02
C ARG A 36 7.90 -23.41 12.24
N PHE A 37 7.52 -22.12 12.04
CA PHE A 37 7.62 -21.07 13.05
C PHE A 37 6.26 -20.51 13.49
N GLY A 38 5.18 -20.94 12.87
CA GLY A 38 3.85 -20.38 13.05
C GLY A 38 3.59 -19.15 12.17
N MET A 39 2.34 -18.96 11.78
CA MET A 39 1.92 -17.88 10.87
C MET A 39 2.21 -16.48 11.45
N LYS A 40 2.01 -16.27 12.76
CA LYS A 40 2.27 -14.97 13.40
C LYS A 40 3.75 -14.59 13.34
N THR A 41 4.64 -15.51 13.72
CA THR A 41 6.09 -15.31 13.69
C THR A 41 6.57 -15.03 12.27
N TYR A 42 6.09 -15.84 11.30
CA TYR A 42 6.39 -15.59 9.89
C TYR A 42 5.98 -14.17 9.45
N LEU A 43 4.77 -13.73 9.78
CA LEU A 43 4.29 -12.39 9.38
C LEU A 43 5.14 -11.28 10.00
N VAL A 44 5.52 -11.39 11.28
CA VAL A 44 6.38 -10.41 11.95
C VAL A 44 7.75 -10.35 11.29
N LEU A 45 8.42 -11.49 11.11
CA LEU A 45 9.75 -11.55 10.47
C LEU A 45 9.72 -11.01 9.04
N TYR A 46 8.70 -11.38 8.27
CA TYR A 46 8.52 -10.89 6.90
C TYR A 46 8.30 -9.38 6.86
N SER A 47 7.48 -8.84 7.78
CA SER A 47 7.21 -7.40 7.87
C SER A 47 8.48 -6.61 8.25
N VAL A 48 9.22 -7.09 9.26
CA VAL A 48 10.49 -6.46 9.67
C VAL A 48 11.48 -6.46 8.52
N LEU A 49 11.68 -7.60 7.85
CA LEU A 49 12.58 -7.71 6.71
C LEU A 49 12.14 -6.78 5.56
N SER A 50 10.84 -6.71 5.27
CA SER A 50 10.30 -5.82 4.24
C SER A 50 10.56 -4.35 4.56
N ILE A 51 10.40 -3.94 5.83
CA ILE A 51 10.67 -2.57 6.28
C ILE A 51 12.17 -2.24 6.15
N LEU A 52 13.04 -3.15 6.55
CA LEU A 52 14.50 -2.97 6.44
C LEU A 52 14.94 -2.84 4.98
N LEU A 53 14.41 -3.70 4.08
CA LEU A 53 14.69 -3.61 2.65
C LEU A 53 14.14 -2.33 2.03
N LEU A 54 12.95 -1.88 2.45
CA LEU A 54 12.38 -0.61 2.01
C LEU A 54 13.25 0.57 2.47
N ALA A 55 13.67 0.58 3.73
CA ALA A 55 14.56 1.62 4.25
C ALA A 55 15.91 1.67 3.50
N TRP A 56 16.49 0.50 3.22
CA TRP A 56 17.71 0.42 2.40
C TRP A 56 17.46 0.95 0.98
N LEU A 57 16.38 0.54 0.32
CA LEU A 57 16.04 1.00 -1.02
C LEU A 57 15.84 2.52 -1.08
N VAL A 58 15.11 3.11 -0.11
CA VAL A 58 14.91 4.57 -0.04
C VAL A 58 16.24 5.29 0.12
N LYS A 59 17.10 4.83 1.03
CA LYS A 59 18.44 5.44 1.22
C LYS A 59 19.32 5.29 -0.03
N ALA A 60 19.28 4.15 -0.69
CA ALA A 60 20.02 3.92 -1.94
C ALA A 60 19.51 4.81 -3.09
N ALA A 61 18.18 4.99 -3.20
CA ALA A 61 17.58 5.88 -4.19
C ALA A 61 17.94 7.35 -3.94
N GLN A 62 17.99 7.79 -2.67
CA GLN A 62 18.40 9.14 -2.29
C GLN A 62 19.89 9.40 -2.54
N ALA A 63 20.74 8.38 -2.41
CA ALA A 63 22.18 8.48 -2.62
C ALA A 63 22.61 8.36 -4.09
N ALA A 64 21.75 7.77 -4.94
CA ALA A 64 22.05 7.53 -6.34
C ALA A 64 22.18 8.85 -7.13
N PRO A 65 22.98 8.88 -8.21
CA PRO A 65 23.12 10.06 -9.07
C PRO A 65 21.77 10.52 -9.60
N ARG A 66 21.48 11.80 -9.44
CA ARG A 66 20.21 12.41 -9.81
C ARG A 66 20.22 12.80 -11.28
N THR A 67 19.13 12.50 -11.96
CA THR A 67 18.82 12.94 -13.31
C THR A 67 17.36 13.35 -13.32
N ASP A 68 17.08 14.61 -13.59
CA ASP A 68 15.71 15.13 -13.55
C ASP A 68 14.97 14.66 -14.82
N LEU A 69 13.86 13.96 -14.61
CA LEU A 69 12.93 13.55 -15.66
C LEU A 69 11.87 14.62 -15.93
N TRP A 70 11.48 15.36 -14.87
CA TRP A 70 10.64 16.55 -14.94
C TRP A 70 11.01 17.54 -13.85
N PRO A 71 10.84 18.84 -14.12
CA PRO A 71 11.18 19.87 -13.14
C PRO A 71 10.25 19.84 -11.94
N TRP A 72 10.79 20.20 -10.81
CA TRP A 72 10.02 20.45 -9.61
C TRP A 72 8.99 21.57 -9.84
N ASN A 73 7.75 21.40 -9.33
CA ASN A 73 6.67 22.38 -9.44
C ASN A 73 5.83 22.41 -8.15
N HIS A 74 5.64 23.60 -7.58
CA HIS A 74 4.82 23.81 -6.40
C HIS A 74 3.39 23.24 -6.52
N ALA A 75 2.75 23.36 -7.69
CA ALA A 75 1.40 22.87 -7.90
C ALA A 75 1.29 21.34 -7.70
N LEU A 76 2.37 20.61 -7.88
CA LEU A 76 2.37 19.13 -7.70
C LEU A 76 2.27 18.71 -6.23
N TYR A 77 2.62 19.59 -5.27
CA TYR A 77 2.52 19.30 -3.83
C TYR A 77 1.08 19.21 -3.31
N TRP A 78 0.11 19.67 -4.07
CA TRP A 78 -1.30 19.45 -3.72
C TRP A 78 -1.68 17.97 -3.78
N PHE A 79 -1.03 17.18 -4.64
CA PHE A 79 -1.31 15.73 -4.73
C PHE A 79 -1.03 15.01 -3.40
N PRO A 80 0.18 15.04 -2.82
CA PRO A 80 0.40 14.42 -1.52
C PRO A 80 -0.42 15.07 -0.40
N THR A 81 -0.68 16.37 -0.42
CA THR A 81 -1.48 17.04 0.61
C THR A 81 -2.90 16.45 0.69
N VAL A 82 -3.52 16.14 -0.45
CA VAL A 82 -4.88 15.60 -0.52
C VAL A 82 -4.88 14.07 -0.43
N LEU A 83 -3.96 13.40 -1.14
CA LEU A 83 -4.00 11.95 -1.27
C LEU A 83 -3.39 11.21 -0.08
N MET A 84 -2.41 11.78 0.62
CA MET A 84 -1.76 11.09 1.72
C MET A 84 -2.66 10.85 2.93
N PRO A 85 -3.49 11.80 3.40
CA PRO A 85 -4.47 11.52 4.44
C PRO A 85 -5.37 10.33 4.09
N LEU A 86 -5.89 10.30 2.85
CA LEU A 86 -6.72 9.21 2.36
C LEU A 86 -5.94 7.88 2.29
N ALA A 87 -4.69 7.91 1.80
CA ALA A 87 -3.82 6.74 1.73
C ALA A 87 -3.62 6.11 3.12
N PHE A 88 -3.30 6.92 4.13
CA PHE A 88 -3.12 6.45 5.51
C PHE A 88 -4.41 5.93 6.13
N VAL A 89 -5.54 6.60 5.91
CA VAL A 89 -6.86 6.12 6.34
C VAL A 89 -7.16 4.76 5.73
N LEU A 90 -6.96 4.57 4.43
CA LEU A 90 -7.19 3.30 3.75
C LEU A 90 -6.24 2.20 4.24
N LEU A 91 -4.96 2.52 4.46
CA LEU A 91 -3.98 1.58 5.00
C LEU A 91 -4.39 1.07 6.38
N VAL A 92 -4.63 2.00 7.32
CA VAL A 92 -4.96 1.63 8.70
C VAL A 92 -6.32 0.93 8.78
N SER A 93 -7.35 1.46 8.10
CA SER A 93 -8.67 0.81 8.04
C SER A 93 -8.60 -0.58 7.42
N GLY A 94 -7.76 -0.77 6.40
CA GLY A 94 -7.57 -2.06 5.76
C GLY A 94 -6.99 -3.15 6.67
N PHE A 95 -6.22 -2.77 7.70
CA PHE A 95 -5.75 -3.70 8.73
C PHE A 95 -6.75 -3.91 9.86
N ILE A 96 -7.68 -2.98 10.11
CA ILE A 96 -8.60 -3.01 11.24
C ILE A 96 -9.95 -3.60 10.84
N VAL A 97 -10.52 -3.15 9.72
CA VAL A 97 -11.86 -3.54 9.27
C VAL A 97 -11.89 -5.01 8.79
N SER A 98 -12.94 -5.72 9.19
CA SER A 98 -13.16 -7.10 8.73
C SER A 98 -13.47 -7.13 7.24
N ASN A 99 -12.63 -7.85 6.47
CA ASN A 99 -12.74 -7.94 5.02
C ASN A 99 -12.13 -9.26 4.51
N PRO A 100 -12.95 -10.25 4.15
CA PRO A 100 -12.47 -11.55 3.67
C PRO A 100 -11.85 -11.47 2.25
N LEU A 101 -12.09 -10.37 1.53
CA LEU A 101 -11.59 -10.16 0.16
C LEU A 101 -10.20 -9.51 0.12
N SER A 102 -9.74 -8.94 1.24
CA SER A 102 -8.47 -8.22 1.34
C SER A 102 -7.24 -9.12 1.17
N ILE A 103 -6.08 -8.49 0.93
CA ILE A 103 -4.75 -9.12 1.02
C ILE A 103 -4.47 -9.68 2.43
N ALA A 104 -5.02 -9.01 3.46
CA ALA A 104 -4.97 -9.43 4.86
C ALA A 104 -6.39 -9.81 5.34
N PRO A 105 -6.92 -10.99 4.91
CA PRO A 105 -8.28 -11.39 5.24
C PRO A 105 -8.41 -11.68 6.73
N LYS A 106 -9.58 -11.39 7.26
CA LYS A 106 -9.95 -11.72 8.65
C LYS A 106 -11.12 -12.68 8.66
N ASP A 107 -11.00 -13.71 9.47
CA ASP A 107 -12.10 -14.63 9.79
C ASP A 107 -13.00 -13.96 10.84
N ALA A 108 -13.87 -13.09 10.37
CA ALA A 108 -14.85 -12.39 11.18
C ALA A 108 -16.15 -12.21 10.39
N PRO A 109 -17.30 -12.02 11.05
CA PRO A 109 -18.57 -11.81 10.38
C PRO A 109 -18.47 -10.68 9.34
N PHE A 110 -18.90 -10.97 8.12
CA PHE A 110 -18.91 -10.04 7.00
C PHE A 110 -20.33 -9.95 6.42
N ASP A 111 -20.92 -8.76 6.52
CA ASP A 111 -22.20 -8.47 5.93
C ASP A 111 -22.00 -7.95 4.50
N HIS A 112 -22.32 -8.78 3.52
CA HIS A 112 -22.15 -8.45 2.10
C HIS A 112 -23.26 -7.57 1.54
N GLU A 113 -24.42 -7.48 2.23
CA GLU A 113 -25.52 -6.60 1.81
C GLU A 113 -25.26 -5.15 2.26
N LYS A 114 -24.78 -4.99 3.50
CA LYS A 114 -24.40 -3.69 4.07
C LYS A 114 -22.95 -3.74 4.61
N PRO A 115 -21.95 -3.74 3.73
CA PRO A 115 -20.55 -3.81 4.15
C PRO A 115 -20.15 -2.57 4.97
N ALA A 116 -19.07 -2.69 5.74
CA ALA A 116 -18.43 -1.54 6.37
C ALA A 116 -18.07 -0.48 5.32
N LEU A 117 -18.08 0.80 5.71
CA LEU A 117 -17.76 1.92 4.81
C LEU A 117 -16.45 1.71 4.06
N THR A 118 -15.39 1.30 4.73
CA THR A 118 -14.09 1.02 4.13
C THR A 118 -14.20 0.00 2.99
N VAL A 119 -15.00 -1.06 3.16
CA VAL A 119 -15.17 -2.11 2.15
C VAL A 119 -16.12 -1.65 1.04
N ALA A 120 -17.10 -0.83 1.35
CA ALA A 120 -17.95 -0.18 0.35
C ALA A 120 -17.18 0.80 -0.52
N LEU A 121 -16.14 1.47 0.01
CA LEU A 121 -15.21 2.29 -0.75
C LEU A 121 -14.37 1.45 -1.71
N THR A 122 -13.79 0.37 -1.20
CA THR A 122 -13.02 -0.62 -1.98
C THR A 122 -12.78 -1.89 -1.16
N ARG A 123 -12.81 -3.06 -1.82
CA ARG A 123 -12.39 -4.33 -1.19
C ARG A 123 -10.86 -4.46 -1.00
N HIS A 124 -10.08 -3.52 -1.55
CA HIS A 124 -8.62 -3.52 -1.48
C HIS A 124 -8.04 -2.27 -0.79
N PRO A 125 -8.48 -1.91 0.43
CA PRO A 125 -8.08 -0.65 1.06
C PRO A 125 -6.56 -0.54 1.25
N ILE A 126 -5.88 -1.62 1.65
CA ILE A 126 -4.42 -1.63 1.82
C ILE A 126 -3.71 -1.35 0.48
N LEU A 127 -4.11 -2.02 -0.59
CA LEU A 127 -3.48 -1.84 -1.91
C LEU A 127 -3.74 -0.44 -2.48
N TRP A 128 -4.95 0.09 -2.30
CA TRP A 128 -5.26 1.47 -2.67
C TRP A 128 -4.51 2.49 -1.83
N GLY A 129 -4.30 2.23 -0.54
CA GLY A 129 -3.44 3.06 0.30
C GLY A 129 -2.02 3.14 -0.25
N PHE A 130 -1.41 2.00 -0.59
CA PHE A 130 -0.09 1.98 -1.25
C PHE A 130 -0.09 2.60 -2.64
N THR A 131 -1.14 2.41 -3.43
CA THR A 131 -1.29 3.03 -4.76
C THR A 131 -1.31 4.56 -4.66
N LEU A 132 -2.12 5.12 -3.77
CA LEU A 132 -2.20 6.57 -3.55
C LEU A 132 -0.90 7.14 -2.97
N TRP A 133 -0.28 6.43 -2.04
CA TRP A 133 1.01 6.81 -1.47
C TRP A 133 2.10 6.87 -2.55
N SER A 134 2.26 5.81 -3.32
CA SER A 134 3.30 5.75 -4.35
C SER A 134 3.03 6.72 -5.51
N PHE A 135 1.78 6.89 -5.91
CA PHE A 135 1.39 7.87 -6.93
C PHE A 135 1.68 9.31 -6.49
N SER A 136 1.32 9.67 -5.26
CA SER A 136 1.60 11.01 -4.71
C SER A 136 3.09 11.33 -4.72
N HIS A 137 3.91 10.36 -4.29
CA HIS A 137 5.36 10.54 -4.25
C HIS A 137 5.98 10.51 -5.66
N LEU A 138 5.46 9.70 -6.58
CA LEU A 138 5.90 9.68 -7.97
C LEU A 138 5.77 11.06 -8.61
N ILE A 139 4.63 11.72 -8.44
CA ILE A 139 4.37 13.02 -9.09
C ILE A 139 5.34 14.11 -8.62
N VAL A 140 5.65 14.14 -7.32
CA VAL A 140 6.50 15.20 -6.75
C VAL A 140 8.00 14.90 -6.83
N ASN A 141 8.40 13.67 -7.09
CA ASN A 141 9.80 13.27 -7.20
C ASN A 141 10.18 13.05 -8.67
N GLY A 142 10.61 14.13 -9.36
CA GLY A 142 11.06 14.08 -10.76
C GLY A 142 12.44 13.47 -10.98
N GLU A 143 13.19 13.13 -9.93
CA GLU A 143 14.52 12.53 -10.01
C GLU A 143 14.45 11.03 -10.36
N PHE A 144 15.19 10.57 -11.37
CA PHE A 144 15.11 9.22 -11.95
C PHE A 144 15.07 8.09 -10.91
N PRO A 145 15.99 7.98 -9.92
CA PRO A 145 15.95 6.85 -8.99
C PRO A 145 14.67 6.81 -8.14
N LEU A 146 14.22 7.96 -7.63
CA LEU A 146 13.02 8.08 -6.81
C LEU A 146 11.75 7.88 -7.67
N ALA A 147 11.69 8.52 -8.84
CA ALA A 147 10.58 8.37 -9.76
C ALA A 147 10.39 6.91 -10.19
N LEU A 148 11.47 6.21 -10.55
CA LEU A 148 11.41 4.79 -10.91
C LEU A 148 10.95 3.91 -9.73
N MET A 149 11.47 4.15 -8.54
CA MET A 149 11.07 3.41 -7.33
C MET A 149 9.57 3.56 -7.07
N PHE A 150 9.05 4.79 -7.07
CA PHE A 150 7.63 5.04 -6.83
C PHE A 150 6.74 4.55 -7.98
N LEU A 151 7.20 4.63 -9.23
CA LEU A 151 6.49 4.05 -10.37
C LEU A 151 6.32 2.53 -10.21
N ILE A 152 7.39 1.85 -9.82
CA ILE A 152 7.34 0.40 -9.58
C ILE A 152 6.38 0.07 -8.44
N PHE A 153 6.39 0.80 -7.34
CA PHE A 153 5.46 0.59 -6.23
C PHE A 153 4.01 0.84 -6.64
N PHE A 154 3.76 1.87 -7.43
CA PHE A 154 2.46 2.18 -7.99
C PHE A 154 1.92 1.04 -8.85
N LEU A 155 2.71 0.58 -9.83
CA LEU A 155 2.34 -0.52 -10.71
C LEU A 155 2.19 -1.84 -9.96
N PHE A 156 3.06 -2.11 -8.98
CA PHE A 156 2.99 -3.31 -8.16
C PHE A 156 1.73 -3.36 -7.30
N SER A 157 1.33 -2.23 -6.72
CA SER A 157 0.11 -2.13 -5.92
C SER A 157 -1.15 -2.28 -6.78
N LEU A 158 -1.19 -1.66 -7.96
CA LEU A 158 -2.29 -1.82 -8.91
C LEU A 158 -2.41 -3.26 -9.41
N ALA A 159 -1.29 -3.87 -9.82
CA ALA A 159 -1.26 -5.26 -10.24
C ALA A 159 -1.71 -6.19 -9.10
N GLY A 160 -1.36 -5.85 -7.86
CA GLY A 160 -1.78 -6.56 -6.66
C GLY A 160 -3.29 -6.70 -6.54
N ILE A 161 -4.07 -5.69 -6.92
CA ILE A 161 -5.55 -5.72 -6.94
C ILE A 161 -6.04 -6.90 -7.79
N PHE A 162 -5.55 -7.01 -9.03
CA PHE A 162 -5.95 -8.09 -9.95
C PHE A 162 -5.49 -9.47 -9.48
N PHE A 163 -4.26 -9.57 -8.95
CA PHE A 163 -3.74 -10.85 -8.48
C PHE A 163 -4.46 -11.34 -7.22
N ILE A 164 -4.80 -10.46 -6.29
CA ILE A 164 -5.57 -10.83 -5.09
C ILE A 164 -6.99 -11.23 -5.47
N ASP A 165 -7.65 -10.50 -6.36
CA ASP A 165 -8.99 -10.85 -6.86
C ASP A 165 -8.99 -12.24 -7.48
N ARG A 166 -8.05 -12.51 -8.40
CA ARG A 166 -7.93 -13.82 -9.05
C ARG A 166 -7.72 -14.95 -8.03
N LYS A 167 -6.86 -14.70 -7.02
CA LYS A 167 -6.60 -15.66 -5.95
C LYS A 167 -7.84 -15.90 -5.11
N ARG A 168 -8.51 -14.82 -4.63
CA ARG A 168 -9.70 -14.93 -3.77
C ARG A 168 -10.87 -15.59 -4.49
N ARG A 169 -11.07 -15.29 -5.78
CA ARG A 169 -12.08 -15.94 -6.60
C ARG A 169 -11.83 -17.44 -6.71
N LYS A 170 -10.56 -17.86 -6.88
CA LYS A 170 -10.18 -19.27 -6.89
C LYS A 170 -10.42 -19.94 -5.53
N ASP A 171 -10.05 -19.27 -4.43
CA ASP A 171 -10.15 -19.82 -3.07
C ASP A 171 -11.60 -19.94 -2.60
N LEU A 172 -12.47 -18.99 -2.97
CA LEU A 172 -13.87 -18.90 -2.53
C LEU A 172 -14.85 -19.64 -3.45
N GLY A 173 -14.50 -19.82 -4.71
CA GLY A 173 -15.41 -20.27 -5.78
C GLY A 173 -16.28 -19.14 -6.34
N ASN A 174 -16.77 -19.31 -7.58
CA ASN A 174 -17.49 -18.24 -8.30
C ASN A 174 -18.74 -17.77 -7.58
N ALA A 175 -19.60 -18.67 -7.12
CA ALA A 175 -20.87 -18.32 -6.48
C ALA A 175 -20.66 -17.44 -5.23
N LYS A 176 -19.77 -17.85 -4.33
CA LYS A 176 -19.46 -17.08 -3.11
C LYS A 176 -18.76 -15.76 -3.43
N TRP A 177 -17.88 -15.75 -4.44
CA TRP A 177 -17.22 -14.54 -4.91
C TRP A 177 -18.22 -13.48 -5.38
N GLU A 178 -19.18 -13.84 -6.23
CA GLU A 178 -20.19 -12.92 -6.76
C GLU A 178 -21.03 -12.29 -5.66
N VAL A 179 -21.46 -13.11 -4.69
CA VAL A 179 -22.22 -12.62 -3.53
C VAL A 179 -21.40 -11.62 -2.71
N LEU A 180 -20.15 -11.95 -2.35
CA LEU A 180 -19.33 -11.12 -1.49
C LEU A 180 -18.86 -9.83 -2.16
N THR A 181 -18.73 -9.82 -3.49
CA THR A 181 -18.21 -8.64 -4.23
C THR A 181 -19.33 -7.69 -4.70
N LYS A 182 -20.59 -8.04 -4.57
CA LYS A 182 -21.75 -7.26 -5.06
C LYS A 182 -21.69 -5.79 -4.62
N ASN A 183 -21.39 -5.55 -3.33
CA ASN A 183 -21.31 -4.21 -2.72
C ASN A 183 -19.89 -3.82 -2.29
N ALA A 184 -18.86 -4.56 -2.74
CA ALA A 184 -17.46 -4.35 -2.43
C ALA A 184 -16.66 -4.18 -3.74
N PRO A 185 -16.52 -2.95 -4.28
CA PRO A 185 -15.86 -2.70 -5.56
C PRO A 185 -14.36 -2.92 -5.49
N ALA A 186 -13.71 -3.23 -6.63
CA ALA A 186 -12.26 -3.25 -6.72
C ALA A 186 -11.68 -1.83 -6.73
N PHE A 187 -12.34 -0.91 -7.44
CA PHE A 187 -11.88 0.46 -7.61
C PHE A 187 -12.53 1.40 -6.60
N LEU A 188 -11.77 2.41 -6.17
CA LEU A 188 -12.23 3.42 -5.22
C LEU A 188 -13.48 4.14 -5.75
N PHE A 189 -14.46 4.36 -4.85
CA PHE A 189 -15.70 5.10 -5.10
C PHE A 189 -16.61 4.52 -6.20
N CYS A 190 -16.31 3.34 -6.76
CA CYS A 190 -17.10 2.71 -7.81
C CYS A 190 -18.23 1.80 -7.29
N SER A 191 -18.61 1.92 -6.02
CA SER A 191 -19.65 1.09 -5.43
C SER A 191 -21.02 1.69 -5.57
N ARG A 192 -21.98 0.87 -6.06
CA ARG A 192 -23.41 1.23 -5.99
C ARG A 192 -23.86 1.43 -4.54
N ALA A 193 -23.31 0.65 -3.61
CA ALA A 193 -23.65 0.74 -2.19
C ALA A 193 -23.36 2.12 -1.58
N LEU A 194 -22.34 2.84 -2.05
CA LEU A 194 -22.06 4.22 -1.62
C LEU A 194 -23.18 5.18 -2.06
N TRP A 195 -23.60 5.09 -3.31
CA TRP A 195 -24.60 5.97 -3.89
C TRP A 195 -26.00 5.67 -3.36
N THR A 196 -26.31 4.41 -3.06
CA THR A 196 -27.61 3.97 -2.50
C THR A 196 -27.62 3.94 -0.97
N ARG A 197 -26.54 4.36 -0.31
CA ARG A 197 -26.34 4.31 1.15
C ARG A 197 -26.54 2.91 1.75
N GLN A 198 -26.23 1.87 0.99
CA GLN A 198 -26.27 0.46 1.43
C GLN A 198 -24.93 0.04 2.05
N PHE A 199 -24.44 0.82 2.99
CA PHE A 199 -23.26 0.54 3.82
C PHE A 199 -23.55 0.94 5.25
N ARG A 200 -22.67 0.52 6.17
CA ARG A 200 -22.72 0.95 7.58
C ARG A 200 -21.38 1.54 7.99
N LEU A 201 -21.42 2.59 8.80
CA LEU A 201 -20.27 3.11 9.49
C LEU A 201 -20.04 2.27 10.75
N THR A 202 -18.99 1.46 10.77
CA THR A 202 -18.65 0.60 11.91
C THR A 202 -17.69 1.30 12.87
N LYS A 203 -17.61 0.79 14.11
CA LYS A 203 -16.58 1.25 15.08
C LYS A 203 -15.16 1.06 14.51
N GLN A 204 -14.95 -0.02 13.75
CA GLN A 204 -13.67 -0.30 13.08
C GLN A 204 -13.33 0.75 12.01
N ASP A 205 -14.31 1.24 11.24
CA ASP A 205 -14.10 2.33 10.29
C ASP A 205 -13.65 3.60 11.01
N VAL A 206 -14.35 3.98 12.10
CA VAL A 206 -14.01 5.19 12.87
C VAL A 206 -12.61 5.09 13.49
N VAL A 207 -12.27 3.95 14.08
CA VAL A 207 -10.92 3.71 14.63
C VAL A 207 -9.87 3.74 13.52
N GLY A 208 -10.17 3.15 12.35
CA GLY A 208 -9.29 3.17 11.18
C GLY A 208 -9.07 4.59 10.63
N MET A 209 -10.13 5.39 10.56
CA MET A 209 -10.05 6.79 10.13
C MET A 209 -9.21 7.64 11.09
N ILE A 210 -9.50 7.57 12.40
CA ILE A 210 -8.76 8.33 13.42
C ILE A 210 -7.30 7.86 13.44
N GLY A 211 -7.05 6.56 13.50
CA GLY A 211 -5.71 5.99 13.51
C GLY A 211 -4.92 6.35 12.25
N GLY A 212 -5.56 6.32 11.08
CA GLY A 212 -4.95 6.72 9.81
C GLY A 212 -4.55 8.19 9.79
N LEU A 213 -5.43 9.09 10.27
CA LEU A 213 -5.12 10.52 10.35
C LEU A 213 -4.02 10.82 11.38
N LEU A 214 -4.03 10.17 12.53
CA LEU A 214 -2.97 10.30 13.53
C LEU A 214 -1.62 9.83 12.97
N LEU A 215 -1.61 8.69 12.29
CA LEU A 215 -0.40 8.16 11.68
C LEU A 215 0.12 9.05 10.55
N TYR A 216 -0.77 9.59 9.71
CA TYR A 216 -0.42 10.60 8.70
C TYR A 216 0.23 11.82 9.33
N THR A 217 -0.40 12.38 10.38
CA THR A 217 0.13 13.55 11.09
C THR A 217 1.50 13.27 11.69
N ALA A 218 1.69 12.11 12.32
CA ALA A 218 2.98 11.69 12.87
C ALA A 218 4.05 11.59 11.78
N PHE A 219 3.76 10.90 10.67
CA PHE A 219 4.72 10.77 9.54
C PHE A 219 5.03 12.11 8.89
N ARG A 220 4.04 13.01 8.74
CA ARG A 220 4.26 14.35 8.22
C ARG A 220 5.25 15.15 9.09
N HIS A 221 5.10 15.12 10.42
CA HIS A 221 6.01 15.80 11.33
C HIS A 221 7.39 15.16 11.42
N LEU A 222 7.45 13.83 11.33
CA LEU A 222 8.70 13.08 11.37
C LEU A 222 9.41 13.02 10.02
N HIS A 223 8.78 13.49 8.94
CA HIS A 223 9.28 13.31 7.57
C HIS A 223 10.67 13.92 7.35
N LEU A 224 10.89 15.14 7.85
CA LEU A 224 12.20 15.78 7.78
C LEU A 224 13.28 14.94 8.48
N TRP A 225 12.97 14.44 9.67
CA TRP A 225 13.92 13.64 10.45
C TRP A 225 14.19 12.26 9.83
N LEU A 226 13.16 11.61 9.27
CA LEU A 226 13.27 10.29 8.67
C LEU A 226 13.92 10.32 7.28
N PHE A 227 13.58 11.31 6.45
CA PHE A 227 13.89 11.34 5.03
C PHE A 227 14.72 12.55 4.59
N GLY A 228 14.94 13.52 5.47
CA GLY A 228 15.73 14.74 5.17
C GLY A 228 14.99 15.78 4.33
N ILE A 229 13.67 15.65 4.15
CA ILE A 229 12.82 16.54 3.35
C ILE A 229 11.64 16.99 4.22
N ASP A 230 11.40 18.30 4.30
CA ASP A 230 10.23 18.84 5.00
C ASP A 230 9.08 19.04 4.01
N PRO A 231 7.98 18.27 4.12
CA PRO A 231 6.85 18.44 3.23
C PRO A 231 6.05 19.73 3.51
N ALA A 232 6.31 20.45 4.62
CA ALA A 232 5.66 21.70 4.96
C ALA A 232 6.33 22.93 4.32
N LEU A 233 7.63 22.86 4.01
CA LEU A 233 8.37 23.98 3.39
C LEU A 233 8.00 24.23 1.93
N HIS A 234 7.19 23.38 1.35
CA HIS A 234 6.83 23.41 -0.08
C HIS A 234 5.34 23.72 -0.32
N MET A 235 4.62 24.18 0.72
CA MET A 235 3.22 24.60 0.62
C MET A 235 3.06 26.09 0.42
#